data_04934b0b61c70dafd8a69e9734f5bc53
#
_entry.id   04934b0b61c70dafd8a69e9734f5bc53
#
_cell.length_a   1.000
_cell.length_b   1.000
_cell.length_c   1.000
_cell.angle_alpha   90.00
_cell.angle_beta   90.00
_cell.angle_gamma   90.00
#
_symmetry.space_group_name_H-M   'P 1'
#
loop_
_entity.id
_entity.type
_entity.pdbx_description
1 polymer ?
#
loop_
_entity_poly.entity_id
_entity_poly.type
_entity_poly.pdbx_seq_one_letter_code
_entity_poly.pdbx_strand_id
1 'polypeptide(L)'
;MAAAAPTAFSTSHPIATSSPKPSITPTIAPPISVGFLPSSSPSLKLLRATSRAASPACGSALATRMVSASAIKRPAYVDFDTSVFTKEKINLAGYDEYIVRGGRNLFKLLPDALKGIKQIGVIGWGSQGPAQAQNIRDSLAQVESDIVVKIGLRKGSSSFAEARGAGFTEENGTLGDIWETISSSDLVLLLISDAAQADNYEKVFSHMKPNSILGLSHGFLLGHLQSMGLDFPKNISVIAVCPKGMGPSVRRLYVQGKEINGAGINSSFAVHQDVDGRATDVALGWSVALGSPFTFATTLEQEYKSDIFGERGILLGAVHGVVESLFRRYTENGMSEDLAYKNTVESITGIISKTISTKGMLAVYNALSEDGKKEFEAAYSASYYPCMDILYECYEDVASGSEIRSVVLAGRRFYEKEGLPAFPMGKIDETRMWKVGQRVRAARPAGDLGPLYPFTAGVFVALMMAQIEILRKKGHSYSEIINESVIESVDSLNPFMHARGVSFMVDNCSTTARLGSRKWAPRFDYILTQQALVAVDNATPINRDLVRNFLSDPIHAAIQVCAQLRPTVDISVPPDADFVRPELRQTGN
;
A
#
# COMPACT_ATOMS: atom_id res chain seq x y z
N MET A 1 18.29 1.62 61.06
CA MET A 1 17.77 0.80 62.18
C MET A 1 16.61 -0.02 61.67
N ALA A 2 16.78 -1.34 61.73
CA ALA A 2 15.84 -2.46 61.84
C ALA A 2 14.70 -2.50 60.79
N ALA A 3 14.72 -3.32 59.79
CA ALA A 3 14.68 -4.79 59.68
C ALA A 3 13.44 -5.42 60.36
N ALA A 4 12.54 -5.94 59.53
CA ALA A 4 11.79 -7.18 59.80
C ALA A 4 11.19 -7.70 58.47
N ALA A 5 11.61 -8.87 58.08
CA ALA A 5 11.03 -9.77 57.07
C ALA A 5 10.38 -10.96 57.84
N PRO A 6 9.92 -12.02 57.17
CA PRO A 6 8.51 -12.30 56.82
C PRO A 6 7.99 -13.56 57.55
N THR A 7 6.73 -13.85 57.48
CA THR A 7 6.18 -15.14 57.85
C THR A 7 5.42 -15.80 56.73
N ALA A 8 5.91 -16.96 56.35
CA ALA A 8 5.25 -17.91 55.46
C ALA A 8 4.11 -18.64 56.18
N PHE A 9 2.98 -18.84 55.51
CA PHE A 9 2.01 -19.87 55.86
C PHE A 9 1.80 -20.84 54.71
N SER A 10 2.18 -22.07 54.98
CA SER A 10 1.89 -23.29 54.27
C SER A 10 0.47 -23.75 54.60
N THR A 11 -0.33 -24.09 53.58
CA THR A 11 -1.46 -25.01 53.76
C THR A 11 -1.53 -26.01 52.61
N SER A 12 -1.61 -27.24 53.06
CA SER A 12 -1.58 -28.52 52.41
C SER A 12 -2.82 -28.82 51.55
N HIS A 13 -2.57 -29.57 50.46
CA HIS A 13 -3.58 -30.24 49.63
C HIS A 13 -4.38 -31.33 50.33
N PRO A 14 -5.54 -31.71 49.77
CA PRO A 14 -5.84 -33.13 49.65
C PRO A 14 -5.97 -33.62 48.23
N ILE A 15 -5.42 -34.78 48.01
CA ILE A 15 -5.44 -35.64 46.84
C ILE A 15 -6.87 -36.16 46.65
N ALA A 16 -7.41 -36.03 45.45
CA ALA A 16 -8.61 -36.74 45.01
C ALA A 16 -8.24 -37.75 43.91
N THR A 17 -8.63 -38.97 44.15
CA THR A 17 -8.38 -40.20 43.40
C THR A 17 -9.03 -40.20 42.00
N SER A 18 -8.29 -40.66 41.03
CA SER A 18 -8.70 -40.90 39.64
C SER A 18 -9.51 -42.18 39.46
N SER A 19 -10.62 -42.11 38.76
CA SER A 19 -11.32 -43.25 38.18
C SER A 19 -10.98 -43.36 36.69
N PRO A 20 -10.90 -44.57 36.11
CA PRO A 20 -10.42 -44.74 34.74
C PRO A 20 -11.50 -44.49 33.69
N LYS A 21 -11.13 -43.81 32.62
CA LYS A 21 -11.94 -43.67 31.40
C LYS A 21 -11.87 -44.91 30.54
N PRO A 22 -12.97 -45.32 29.89
CA PRO A 22 -12.94 -46.47 28.94
C PRO A 22 -12.28 -46.05 27.62
N SER A 23 -11.43 -46.92 27.12
CA SER A 23 -10.79 -46.86 25.82
C SER A 23 -11.80 -47.16 24.71
N ILE A 24 -11.97 -46.20 23.78
CA ILE A 24 -12.71 -46.42 22.52
C ILE A 24 -11.68 -46.61 21.42
N THR A 25 -11.60 -47.84 20.90
CA THR A 25 -10.87 -48.19 19.67
C THR A 25 -11.63 -47.66 18.46
N PRO A 26 -11.01 -46.98 17.49
CA PRO A 26 -11.71 -46.62 16.27
C PRO A 26 -11.79 -47.81 15.31
N THR A 27 -13.00 -48.22 15.00
CA THR A 27 -13.30 -49.16 13.94
C THR A 27 -13.16 -48.49 12.59
N ILE A 28 -12.25 -48.96 11.76
CA ILE A 28 -12.06 -48.49 10.38
C ILE A 28 -13.17 -49.09 9.51
N ALA A 29 -14.02 -48.23 8.93
CA ALA A 29 -14.97 -48.63 7.91
C ALA A 29 -14.28 -48.65 6.51
N PRO A 30 -14.65 -49.56 5.60
CA PRO A 30 -14.02 -49.66 4.28
C PRO A 30 -14.46 -48.53 3.33
N PRO A 31 -13.64 -48.19 2.31
CA PRO A 31 -13.93 -47.09 1.41
C PRO A 31 -15.11 -47.37 0.50
N ILE A 32 -16.01 -46.40 0.41
CA ILE A 32 -17.13 -46.37 -0.53
C ILE A 32 -16.56 -46.01 -1.91
N SER A 33 -16.66 -46.95 -2.86
CA SER A 33 -16.37 -46.69 -4.27
C SER A 33 -17.50 -45.90 -4.91
N VAL A 34 -17.22 -44.64 -5.30
CA VAL A 34 -18.13 -43.83 -6.10
C VAL A 34 -17.94 -44.19 -7.57
N GLY A 35 -18.94 -44.87 -8.15
CA GLY A 35 -18.99 -45.16 -9.56
C GLY A 35 -19.26 -43.89 -10.37
N PHE A 36 -18.40 -43.61 -11.34
CA PHE A 36 -18.64 -42.58 -12.35
C PHE A 36 -19.67 -43.10 -13.38
N LEU A 37 -20.77 -42.38 -13.53
CA LEU A 37 -21.67 -42.52 -14.69
C LEU A 37 -21.15 -41.64 -15.83
N PRO A 38 -21.12 -42.12 -17.08
CA PRO A 38 -20.68 -41.30 -18.21
C PRO A 38 -21.78 -40.35 -18.67
N SER A 39 -21.53 -39.06 -18.65
CA SER A 39 -22.36 -38.04 -19.29
C SER A 39 -22.02 -37.98 -20.79
N SER A 40 -23.03 -38.18 -21.62
CA SER A 40 -22.98 -38.07 -23.07
C SER A 40 -22.74 -36.61 -23.53
N SER A 41 -21.65 -36.42 -24.25
CA SER A 41 -21.37 -35.15 -24.97
C SER A 41 -21.80 -35.26 -26.44
N PRO A 42 -22.36 -34.22 -27.07
CA PRO A 42 -22.74 -34.26 -28.48
C PRO A 42 -21.52 -34.08 -29.39
N SER A 43 -21.49 -34.92 -30.41
CA SER A 43 -20.43 -35.01 -31.42
C SER A 43 -20.32 -33.74 -32.28
N LEU A 44 -19.16 -33.11 -32.31
CA LEU A 44 -18.76 -32.16 -33.34
C LEU A 44 -18.25 -32.91 -34.56
N LYS A 45 -18.92 -32.71 -35.71
CA LYS A 45 -18.52 -33.29 -37.00
C LYS A 45 -17.24 -32.62 -37.49
N LEU A 46 -16.22 -33.46 -37.67
CA LEU A 46 -14.93 -33.09 -38.25
C LEU A 46 -15.06 -33.09 -39.79
N LEU A 47 -14.90 -31.97 -40.43
CA LEU A 47 -14.75 -31.86 -41.89
C LEU A 47 -13.32 -32.28 -42.29
N ARG A 48 -13.23 -33.38 -43.01
CA ARG A 48 -12.01 -33.93 -43.60
C ARG A 48 -11.67 -33.18 -44.87
N ALA A 49 -10.54 -32.49 -44.91
CA ALA A 49 -9.90 -32.05 -46.14
C ALA A 49 -8.67 -32.91 -46.41
N THR A 50 -8.61 -33.46 -47.59
CA THR A 50 -7.64 -34.41 -48.08
C THR A 50 -6.27 -33.83 -48.36
N SER A 51 -5.26 -34.56 -47.93
CA SER A 51 -3.84 -34.29 -48.06
C SER A 51 -3.28 -34.43 -49.46
N ARG A 52 -2.25 -33.63 -49.77
CA ARG A 52 -1.17 -34.06 -50.66
C ARG A 52 0.17 -33.76 -49.99
N ALA A 53 0.98 -34.78 -49.93
CA ALA A 53 2.27 -34.82 -49.31
C ALA A 53 3.36 -34.10 -50.09
N ALA A 54 4.27 -33.45 -49.39
CA ALA A 54 5.69 -33.31 -49.73
C ALA A 54 6.47 -32.96 -48.48
N SER A 55 7.43 -33.80 -48.11
CA SER A 55 8.48 -33.57 -47.10
C SER A 55 9.82 -33.33 -47.83
N PRO A 56 10.94 -32.99 -47.17
CA PRO A 56 11.17 -32.20 -45.99
C PRO A 56 12.24 -31.09 -46.20
N ALA A 57 12.27 -30.08 -45.35
CA ALA A 57 13.50 -29.39 -45.03
C ALA A 57 13.42 -28.86 -43.61
N CYS A 58 14.32 -29.34 -42.78
CA CYS A 58 14.59 -28.90 -41.44
C CYS A 58 15.08 -27.46 -41.44
N GLY A 59 14.38 -26.57 -40.75
CA GLY A 59 14.77 -25.22 -40.50
C GLY A 59 13.93 -24.70 -39.35
N SER A 60 14.42 -24.85 -38.11
CA SER A 60 13.79 -24.26 -36.92
C SER A 60 13.95 -22.74 -36.97
N ALA A 61 13.00 -22.05 -37.60
CA ALA A 61 12.82 -20.65 -37.40
C ALA A 61 11.88 -20.49 -36.19
N LEU A 62 12.43 -20.16 -35.03
CA LEU A 62 11.70 -19.53 -33.96
C LEU A 62 11.11 -18.23 -34.54
N ALA A 63 9.83 -18.28 -34.87
CA ALA A 63 9.08 -17.08 -35.20
C ALA A 63 9.02 -16.22 -33.93
N THR A 64 9.94 -15.29 -33.83
CA THR A 64 9.85 -14.18 -32.90
C THR A 64 8.55 -13.46 -33.22
N ARG A 65 7.50 -13.73 -32.46
CA ARG A 65 6.27 -12.97 -32.50
C ARG A 65 6.67 -11.54 -32.12
N MET A 66 6.89 -10.67 -33.09
CA MET A 66 6.92 -9.24 -32.84
C MET A 66 5.59 -8.89 -32.18
N VAL A 67 5.62 -8.71 -30.87
CA VAL A 67 4.53 -8.02 -30.17
C VAL A 67 4.50 -6.62 -30.80
N SER A 68 3.50 -6.37 -31.64
CA SER A 68 3.24 -5.04 -32.16
C SER A 68 3.23 -4.12 -30.94
N ALA A 69 3.98 -3.03 -30.99
CA ALA A 69 3.90 -1.99 -30.00
C ALA A 69 2.42 -1.59 -29.90
N SER A 70 1.71 -2.11 -28.92
CA SER A 70 0.35 -1.68 -28.63
C SER A 70 0.48 -0.19 -28.35
N ALA A 71 -0.28 0.62 -29.11
CA ALA A 71 -0.27 2.05 -28.94
C ALA A 71 -0.44 2.36 -27.45
N ILE A 72 0.56 3.01 -26.84
CA ILE A 72 0.50 3.44 -25.45
C ILE A 72 -0.77 4.27 -25.34
N LYS A 73 -1.73 3.82 -24.51
CA LYS A 73 -2.91 4.62 -24.22
C LYS A 73 -2.43 5.97 -23.70
N ARG A 74 -2.99 7.06 -24.25
CA ARG A 74 -2.73 8.37 -23.66
C ARG A 74 -3.14 8.30 -22.19
N PRO A 75 -2.31 8.82 -21.25
CA PRO A 75 -2.69 8.91 -19.85
C PRO A 75 -4.06 9.56 -19.73
N ALA A 76 -4.92 9.01 -18.89
CA ALA A 76 -6.21 9.61 -18.60
C ALA A 76 -5.94 10.89 -17.79
N TYR A 77 -5.88 12.00 -18.50
CA TYR A 77 -5.73 13.29 -17.88
C TYR A 77 -7.07 13.74 -17.30
N VAL A 78 -7.06 14.11 -16.03
CA VAL A 78 -8.20 14.72 -15.33
C VAL A 78 -7.90 16.19 -15.16
N ASP A 79 -8.58 17.05 -15.93
CA ASP A 79 -8.54 18.49 -15.69
C ASP A 79 -9.50 18.88 -14.57
N PHE A 80 -9.21 19.98 -13.90
CA PHE A 80 -10.03 20.50 -12.82
C PHE A 80 -9.96 22.03 -12.78
N ASP A 81 -10.98 22.65 -12.25
CA ASP A 81 -11.02 24.08 -11.98
C ASP A 81 -11.11 24.31 -10.47
N THR A 82 -10.41 25.36 -10.02
CA THR A 82 -10.42 25.80 -8.61
C THR A 82 -10.57 27.32 -8.58
N SER A 83 -11.38 27.80 -7.66
CA SER A 83 -11.56 29.25 -7.44
C SER A 83 -10.64 29.79 -6.33
N VAL A 84 -10.01 28.92 -5.54
CA VAL A 84 -9.24 29.28 -4.35
C VAL A 84 -7.73 29.08 -4.56
N PHE A 85 -7.33 28.02 -5.26
CA PHE A 85 -5.93 27.64 -5.37
C PHE A 85 -5.35 27.96 -6.74
N THR A 86 -4.03 28.07 -6.83
CA THR A 86 -3.33 28.23 -8.12
C THR A 86 -3.05 26.84 -8.72
N LYS A 87 -3.59 26.62 -9.91
CA LYS A 87 -3.29 25.44 -10.72
C LYS A 87 -1.96 25.64 -11.47
N GLU A 88 -1.01 24.72 -11.27
CA GLU A 88 0.30 24.75 -11.89
C GLU A 88 0.42 23.64 -12.93
N LYS A 89 0.87 24.00 -14.14
CA LYS A 89 1.14 23.05 -15.22
C LYS A 89 2.54 22.46 -15.06
N ILE A 90 2.64 21.14 -15.11
CA ILE A 90 3.90 20.41 -15.12
C ILE A 90 3.97 19.49 -16.35
N ASN A 91 5.18 19.19 -16.81
CA ASN A 91 5.38 18.22 -17.90
C ASN A 91 6.07 16.97 -17.36
N LEU A 92 5.41 15.83 -17.48
CA LEU A 92 5.89 14.53 -17.04
C LEU A 92 6.01 13.59 -18.23
N ALA A 93 7.22 13.21 -18.59
CA ALA A 93 7.51 12.29 -19.70
C ALA A 93 6.88 12.73 -21.06
N GLY A 94 6.79 14.03 -21.30
CA GLY A 94 6.21 14.60 -22.52
C GLY A 94 4.69 14.86 -22.46
N TYR A 95 4.04 14.57 -21.31
CA TYR A 95 2.62 14.83 -21.09
C TYR A 95 2.44 15.99 -20.10
N ASP A 96 1.49 16.87 -20.43
CA ASP A 96 1.13 17.98 -19.56
C ASP A 96 0.08 17.53 -18.54
N GLU A 97 0.39 17.75 -17.27
CA GLU A 97 -0.51 17.50 -16.14
C GLU A 97 -0.61 18.76 -15.28
N TYR A 98 -1.62 18.85 -14.41
CA TYR A 98 -1.80 19.99 -13.53
C TYR A 98 -1.82 19.53 -12.09
N ILE A 99 -1.20 20.36 -11.23
CA ILE A 99 -1.13 20.16 -9.79
C ILE A 99 -1.52 21.42 -9.05
N VAL A 100 -1.78 21.28 -7.77
CA VAL A 100 -1.79 22.39 -6.81
C VAL A 100 -0.61 22.19 -5.86
N ARG A 101 0.27 23.20 -5.77
CA ARG A 101 1.34 23.23 -4.77
C ARG A 101 0.75 23.34 -3.38
N GLY A 102 1.35 22.65 -2.41
CA GLY A 102 1.01 22.76 -1.02
C GLY A 102 2.02 23.62 -0.25
N GLY A 103 1.91 23.55 1.06
CA GLY A 103 2.77 24.28 2.00
C GLY A 103 1.96 25.08 3.00
N ARG A 104 2.55 25.36 4.16
CA ARG A 104 1.88 26.07 5.27
C ARG A 104 1.49 27.50 4.93
N ASN A 105 2.20 28.14 4.01
CA ASN A 105 1.85 29.47 3.49
C ASN A 105 0.48 29.50 2.81
N LEU A 106 -0.07 28.34 2.39
CA LEU A 106 -1.42 28.23 1.81
C LEU A 106 -2.51 28.02 2.86
N PHE A 107 -2.20 27.76 4.11
CA PHE A 107 -3.21 27.55 5.15
C PHE A 107 -4.16 28.74 5.28
N LYS A 108 -3.70 29.96 5.00
CA LYS A 108 -4.54 31.17 4.94
C LYS A 108 -5.71 31.09 3.95
N LEU A 109 -5.68 30.14 2.99
CA LEU A 109 -6.75 29.91 2.02
C LEU A 109 -7.77 28.86 2.50
N LEU A 110 -7.51 28.18 3.62
CA LEU A 110 -8.41 27.14 4.15
C LEU A 110 -9.82 27.66 4.49
N PRO A 111 -10.00 28.89 5.07
CA PRO A 111 -11.33 29.42 5.31
C PRO A 111 -12.16 29.60 4.03
N ASP A 112 -11.54 29.98 2.93
CA ASP A 112 -12.21 30.14 1.63
C ASP A 112 -12.51 28.78 1.00
N ALA A 113 -11.54 27.85 1.00
CA ALA A 113 -11.70 26.51 0.45
C ALA A 113 -12.76 25.67 1.20
N LEU A 114 -12.87 25.85 2.51
CA LEU A 114 -13.81 25.13 3.37
C LEU A 114 -15.05 25.97 3.73
N LYS A 115 -15.34 26.98 2.92
CA LYS A 115 -16.49 27.88 3.15
C LYS A 115 -17.80 27.09 3.28
N GLY A 116 -18.54 27.38 4.34
CA GLY A 116 -19.83 26.73 4.64
C GLY A 116 -19.70 25.40 5.41
N ILE A 117 -18.49 24.90 5.66
CA ILE A 117 -18.24 23.77 6.54
C ILE A 117 -18.03 24.28 7.96
N LYS A 118 -18.82 23.79 8.91
CA LYS A 118 -18.72 24.10 10.33
C LYS A 118 -18.09 22.94 11.12
N GLN A 119 -18.34 21.71 10.67
CA GLN A 119 -17.79 20.51 11.32
C GLN A 119 -17.28 19.52 10.29
N ILE A 120 -16.05 19.08 10.51
CA ILE A 120 -15.43 17.94 9.82
C ILE A 120 -15.48 16.74 10.75
N GLY A 121 -16.26 15.73 10.40
CA GLY A 121 -16.33 14.47 11.13
C GLY A 121 -15.31 13.47 10.60
N VAL A 122 -14.33 13.10 11.42
CA VAL A 122 -13.37 12.03 11.09
C VAL A 122 -13.85 10.72 11.68
N ILE A 123 -14.29 9.81 10.84
CA ILE A 123 -14.94 8.56 11.22
C ILE A 123 -13.92 7.43 11.21
N GLY A 124 -13.52 7.00 12.41
CA GLY A 124 -12.51 5.96 12.62
C GLY A 124 -11.17 6.47 13.12
N TRP A 125 -10.41 5.56 13.74
CA TRP A 125 -9.09 5.83 14.32
C TRP A 125 -8.10 4.71 13.94
N GLY A 126 -8.11 4.33 12.65
CA GLY A 126 -7.24 3.29 12.10
C GLY A 126 -5.88 3.83 11.65
N SER A 127 -5.44 3.47 10.43
CA SER A 127 -4.15 3.91 9.87
C SER A 127 -4.14 5.42 9.59
N GLN A 128 -5.14 5.95 8.87
CA GLN A 128 -5.19 7.34 8.42
C GLN A 128 -5.83 8.30 9.43
N GLY A 129 -6.85 7.86 10.17
CA GLY A 129 -7.65 8.70 11.06
C GLY A 129 -6.84 9.58 12.01
N PRO A 130 -5.91 9.01 12.81
CA PRO A 130 -5.09 9.78 13.74
C PRO A 130 -4.26 10.89 13.09
N ALA A 131 -3.62 10.58 11.96
CA ALA A 131 -2.77 11.53 11.25
C ALA A 131 -3.59 12.66 10.62
N GLN A 132 -4.63 12.31 9.88
CA GLN A 132 -5.44 13.30 9.18
C GLN A 132 -6.19 14.21 10.13
N ALA A 133 -6.81 13.66 11.19
CA ALA A 133 -7.53 14.46 12.18
C ALA A 133 -6.62 15.50 12.85
N GLN A 134 -5.43 15.08 13.29
CA GLN A 134 -4.48 15.97 13.93
C GLN A 134 -3.94 17.02 12.95
N ASN A 135 -3.61 16.63 11.72
CA ASN A 135 -3.08 17.56 10.72
C ASN A 135 -4.11 18.64 10.35
N ILE A 136 -5.37 18.24 10.09
CA ILE A 136 -6.46 19.18 9.78
C ILE A 136 -6.70 20.12 10.97
N ARG A 137 -6.83 19.60 12.19
CA ARG A 137 -7.00 20.41 13.40
C ARG A 137 -5.88 21.42 13.56
N ASP A 138 -4.63 20.97 13.46
CA ASP A 138 -3.46 21.83 13.66
C ASP A 138 -3.35 22.90 12.56
N SER A 139 -3.75 22.60 11.33
CA SER A 139 -3.76 23.54 10.20
C SER A 139 -4.87 24.58 10.33
N LEU A 140 -6.07 24.18 10.76
CA LEU A 140 -7.19 25.08 11.01
C LEU A 140 -6.91 25.98 12.21
N ALA A 141 -6.30 25.46 13.27
CA ALA A 141 -5.90 26.24 14.43
C ALA A 141 -4.86 27.31 14.07
N GLN A 142 -3.94 27.04 13.13
CA GLN A 142 -2.94 28.03 12.69
C GLN A 142 -3.57 29.25 12.00
N VAL A 143 -4.76 29.13 11.47
CA VAL A 143 -5.50 30.22 10.80
C VAL A 143 -6.72 30.67 11.61
N GLU A 144 -6.78 30.31 12.89
CA GLU A 144 -7.84 30.72 13.83
C GLU A 144 -9.25 30.41 13.30
N SER A 145 -9.41 29.25 12.63
CA SER A 145 -10.68 28.83 12.06
C SER A 145 -11.61 28.22 13.12
N ASP A 146 -12.88 28.59 13.07
CA ASP A 146 -13.93 28.05 13.95
C ASP A 146 -14.43 26.64 13.53
N ILE A 147 -13.87 26.05 12.48
CA ILE A 147 -14.26 24.72 12.02
C ILE A 147 -13.86 23.66 13.04
N VAL A 148 -14.84 22.91 13.53
CA VAL A 148 -14.61 21.82 14.50
C VAL A 148 -14.19 20.55 13.79
N VAL A 149 -13.08 19.93 14.21
CA VAL A 149 -12.71 18.57 13.83
C VAL A 149 -13.16 17.63 14.92
N LYS A 150 -14.18 16.79 14.63
CA LYS A 150 -14.77 15.84 15.59
C LYS A 150 -14.50 14.40 15.16
N ILE A 151 -14.05 13.58 16.11
CA ILE A 151 -13.81 12.15 15.89
C ILE A 151 -15.06 11.36 16.23
N GLY A 152 -15.48 10.50 15.31
CA GLY A 152 -16.60 9.57 15.50
C GLY A 152 -16.13 8.13 15.65
N LEU A 153 -16.39 7.51 16.81
CA LEU A 153 -15.97 6.14 17.13
C LEU A 153 -17.15 5.29 17.61
N ARG A 154 -17.04 3.97 17.42
CA ARG A 154 -18.03 3.02 17.96
C ARG A 154 -17.92 2.98 19.49
N LYS A 155 -19.06 2.99 20.18
CA LYS A 155 -19.11 2.81 21.64
C LYS A 155 -18.29 1.59 22.08
N GLY A 156 -17.48 1.77 23.10
CA GLY A 156 -16.63 0.71 23.65
C GLY A 156 -15.36 0.40 22.84
N SER A 157 -15.05 1.18 21.81
CA SER A 157 -13.78 1.03 21.08
C SER A 157 -12.58 1.43 21.95
N SER A 158 -11.50 0.65 21.93
CA SER A 158 -10.21 1.00 22.56
C SER A 158 -9.63 2.30 22.02
N SER A 159 -9.95 2.67 20.80
CA SER A 159 -9.50 3.90 20.14
C SER A 159 -9.96 5.20 20.83
N PHE A 160 -10.96 5.15 21.72
CA PHE A 160 -11.33 6.33 22.52
C PHE A 160 -10.17 6.82 23.39
N ALA A 161 -9.42 5.90 24.02
CA ALA A 161 -8.27 6.26 24.85
C ALA A 161 -7.16 6.93 24.02
N GLU A 162 -6.91 6.41 22.81
CA GLU A 162 -5.91 6.97 21.90
C GLU A 162 -6.32 8.35 21.38
N ALA A 163 -7.59 8.53 21.00
CA ALA A 163 -8.11 9.81 20.55
C ALA A 163 -8.04 10.88 21.65
N ARG A 164 -8.37 10.51 22.91
CA ARG A 164 -8.19 11.41 24.07
C ARG A 164 -6.72 11.76 24.28
N GLY A 165 -5.81 10.79 24.16
CA GLY A 165 -4.37 11.04 24.22
C GLY A 165 -3.86 11.99 23.13
N ALA A 166 -4.55 12.07 21.98
CA ALA A 166 -4.28 13.02 20.91
C ALA A 166 -5.00 14.38 21.09
N GLY A 167 -5.72 14.57 22.20
CA GLY A 167 -6.38 15.83 22.57
C GLY A 167 -7.81 16.00 22.01
N PHE A 168 -8.44 14.93 21.53
CA PHE A 168 -9.86 14.93 21.16
C PHE A 168 -10.67 14.35 22.32
N THR A 169 -11.58 15.13 22.89
CA THR A 169 -12.34 14.72 24.08
C THR A 169 -13.84 14.98 23.94
N GLU A 170 -14.61 14.28 24.73
CA GLU A 170 -16.06 14.46 24.80
C GLU A 170 -16.41 15.82 25.43
N GLU A 171 -15.60 16.26 26.41
CA GLU A 171 -15.83 17.51 27.17
C GLU A 171 -15.69 18.74 26.26
N ASN A 172 -14.74 18.71 25.29
CA ASN A 172 -14.57 19.82 24.35
C ASN A 172 -15.40 19.63 23.05
N GLY A 173 -16.22 18.57 22.98
CA GLY A 173 -17.11 18.30 21.86
C GLY A 173 -16.42 17.73 20.61
N THR A 174 -15.11 17.35 20.70
CA THR A 174 -14.32 16.88 19.56
C THR A 174 -14.23 15.35 19.45
N LEU A 175 -14.86 14.60 20.34
CA LEU A 175 -14.94 13.15 20.33
C LEU A 175 -16.35 12.69 20.67
N GLY A 176 -16.87 11.69 19.96
CA GLY A 176 -18.21 11.19 20.21
C GLY A 176 -18.55 9.89 19.48
N ASP A 177 -19.84 9.57 19.50
CA ASP A 177 -20.39 8.41 18.81
C ASP A 177 -20.31 8.59 17.27
N ILE A 178 -20.04 7.51 16.57
CA ILE A 178 -19.86 7.49 15.11
C ILE A 178 -21.09 8.05 14.37
N TRP A 179 -22.31 7.62 14.75
CA TRP A 179 -23.54 7.97 14.04
C TRP A 179 -23.95 9.41 14.29
N GLU A 180 -23.82 9.86 15.54
CA GLU A 180 -24.03 11.26 15.91
C GLU A 180 -23.04 12.18 15.18
N THR A 181 -21.77 11.78 15.09
CA THR A 181 -20.74 12.57 14.41
C THR A 181 -21.03 12.67 12.91
N ILE A 182 -21.44 11.57 12.24
CA ILE A 182 -21.86 11.62 10.84
C ILE A 182 -23.04 12.58 10.64
N SER A 183 -24.09 12.46 11.47
CA SER A 183 -25.30 13.27 11.34
C SER A 183 -25.09 14.77 11.62
N SER A 184 -24.07 15.13 12.38
CA SER A 184 -23.76 16.54 12.71
C SER A 184 -22.75 17.18 11.77
N SER A 185 -22.02 16.42 10.95
CA SER A 185 -20.93 16.93 10.11
C SER A 185 -21.39 17.42 8.73
N ASP A 186 -20.70 18.42 8.21
CA ASP A 186 -20.87 18.95 6.86
C ASP A 186 -19.92 18.27 5.87
N LEU A 187 -18.73 17.90 6.35
CA LEU A 187 -17.76 17.04 5.67
C LEU A 187 -17.51 15.80 6.54
N VAL A 188 -17.80 14.62 6.00
CA VAL A 188 -17.62 13.33 6.68
C VAL A 188 -16.43 12.61 6.05
N LEU A 189 -15.32 12.51 6.75
CA LEU A 189 -14.15 11.74 6.34
C LEU A 189 -14.30 10.30 6.83
N LEU A 190 -14.65 9.39 5.94
CA LEU A 190 -14.93 7.98 6.26
C LEU A 190 -13.63 7.16 6.26
N LEU A 191 -12.94 7.12 7.40
CA LEU A 191 -11.61 6.52 7.57
C LEU A 191 -11.65 5.22 8.40
N ILE A 192 -12.77 4.50 8.37
CA ILE A 192 -12.89 3.12 8.88
C ILE A 192 -12.32 2.14 7.86
N SER A 193 -12.04 0.90 8.28
CA SER A 193 -11.52 -0.14 7.37
C SER A 193 -12.49 -0.44 6.22
N ASP A 194 -11.95 -0.84 5.07
CA ASP A 194 -12.72 -1.10 3.85
C ASP A 194 -13.82 -2.16 4.04
N ALA A 195 -13.53 -3.24 4.76
CA ALA A 195 -14.55 -4.22 5.12
C ALA A 195 -15.66 -3.63 5.99
N ALA A 196 -15.33 -2.67 6.89
CA ALA A 196 -16.35 -1.97 7.69
C ALA A 196 -17.13 -0.98 6.84
N GLN A 197 -16.52 -0.34 5.84
CA GLN A 197 -17.23 0.49 4.86
C GLN A 197 -18.22 -0.36 4.07
N ALA A 198 -17.79 -1.50 3.54
CA ALA A 198 -18.63 -2.44 2.80
C ALA A 198 -19.82 -2.97 3.62
N ASP A 199 -19.66 -3.15 4.93
CA ASP A 199 -20.72 -3.64 5.82
C ASP A 199 -21.67 -2.54 6.31
N ASN A 200 -21.30 -1.26 6.23
CA ASN A 200 -22.04 -0.17 6.88
C ASN A 200 -22.39 1.00 5.95
N TYR A 201 -22.07 0.96 4.65
CA TYR A 201 -22.27 2.09 3.74
C TYR A 201 -23.73 2.60 3.72
N GLU A 202 -24.73 1.71 3.71
CA GLU A 202 -26.14 2.09 3.73
C GLU A 202 -26.48 2.91 4.98
N LYS A 203 -25.99 2.47 6.12
CA LYS A 203 -26.21 3.16 7.39
C LYS A 203 -25.45 4.50 7.43
N VAL A 204 -24.21 4.55 6.90
CA VAL A 204 -23.47 5.81 6.76
C VAL A 204 -24.27 6.80 5.91
N PHE A 205 -24.72 6.39 4.73
CA PHE A 205 -25.50 7.25 3.83
C PHE A 205 -26.80 7.74 4.45
N SER A 206 -27.51 6.88 5.21
CA SER A 206 -28.75 7.25 5.87
C SER A 206 -28.59 8.28 7.02
N HIS A 207 -27.37 8.41 7.56
CA HIS A 207 -27.07 9.39 8.61
C HIS A 207 -26.46 10.70 8.07
N MET A 208 -26.06 10.74 6.81
CA MET A 208 -25.51 11.95 6.21
C MET A 208 -26.59 13.01 5.96
N LYS A 209 -26.24 14.26 6.21
CA LYS A 209 -27.12 15.39 5.87
C LYS A 209 -27.27 15.52 4.35
N PRO A 210 -28.42 15.94 3.84
CA PRO A 210 -28.52 16.41 2.45
C PRO A 210 -27.50 17.53 2.17
N ASN A 211 -26.90 17.51 0.99
CA ASN A 211 -25.85 18.46 0.55
C ASN A 211 -24.57 18.46 1.41
N SER A 212 -24.36 17.44 2.26
CA SER A 212 -23.08 17.22 2.90
C SER A 212 -22.10 16.55 1.94
N ILE A 213 -20.84 16.51 2.34
CA ILE A 213 -19.74 15.97 1.54
C ILE A 213 -19.21 14.69 2.20
N LEU A 214 -19.18 13.59 1.45
CA LEU A 214 -18.46 12.38 1.82
C LEU A 214 -17.01 12.47 1.32
N GLY A 215 -16.06 12.41 2.22
CA GLY A 215 -14.64 12.35 1.94
C GLY A 215 -14.09 10.95 2.15
N LEU A 216 -13.39 10.42 1.17
CA LEU A 216 -12.70 9.14 1.20
C LEU A 216 -11.19 9.36 1.08
N SER A 217 -10.38 8.51 1.72
CA SER A 217 -8.93 8.50 1.52
C SER A 217 -8.45 7.29 0.75
N HIS A 218 -9.39 6.59 0.12
CA HIS A 218 -9.18 5.42 -0.72
C HIS A 218 -10.47 5.12 -1.50
N GLY A 219 -10.35 4.77 -2.77
CA GLY A 219 -11.50 4.55 -3.64
C GLY A 219 -12.20 3.20 -3.49
N PHE A 220 -11.83 2.37 -2.52
CA PHE A 220 -12.36 1.02 -2.31
C PHE A 220 -13.89 0.97 -2.28
N LEU A 221 -14.55 1.91 -1.59
CA LEU A 221 -16.00 1.91 -1.45
C LEU A 221 -16.70 2.04 -2.80
N LEU A 222 -16.17 2.84 -3.73
CA LEU A 222 -16.69 2.91 -5.11
C LEU A 222 -16.61 1.54 -5.80
N GLY A 223 -15.44 0.89 -5.74
CA GLY A 223 -15.26 -0.43 -6.34
C GLY A 223 -16.21 -1.48 -5.73
N HIS A 224 -16.47 -1.41 -4.43
CA HIS A 224 -17.45 -2.27 -3.76
C HIS A 224 -18.87 -2.00 -4.26
N LEU A 225 -19.31 -0.75 -4.30
CA LEU A 225 -20.64 -0.37 -4.81
C LEU A 225 -20.81 -0.79 -6.28
N GLN A 226 -19.84 -0.51 -7.14
CA GLN A 226 -19.87 -0.92 -8.55
C GLN A 226 -19.97 -2.43 -8.72
N SER A 227 -19.31 -3.21 -7.86
CA SER A 227 -19.41 -4.69 -7.90
C SER A 227 -20.81 -5.22 -7.62
N MET A 228 -21.68 -4.38 -7.03
CA MET A 228 -23.09 -4.68 -6.74
C MET A 228 -24.06 -3.94 -7.68
N GLY A 229 -23.55 -3.20 -8.67
CA GLY A 229 -24.37 -2.37 -9.55
C GLY A 229 -24.94 -1.13 -8.88
N LEU A 230 -24.31 -0.64 -7.81
CA LEU A 230 -24.72 0.52 -7.02
C LEU A 230 -23.80 1.72 -7.23
N ASP A 231 -24.26 2.88 -6.80
CA ASP A 231 -23.51 4.14 -6.77
C ASP A 231 -23.88 4.92 -5.50
N PHE A 232 -23.18 6.03 -5.24
CA PHE A 232 -23.46 6.92 -4.12
C PHE A 232 -24.81 7.62 -4.23
N PRO A 233 -25.43 8.01 -3.08
CA PRO A 233 -26.66 8.80 -3.08
C PRO A 233 -26.49 10.13 -3.83
N LYS A 234 -27.48 10.53 -4.63
CA LYS A 234 -27.36 11.73 -5.50
C LYS A 234 -27.52 13.08 -4.77
N ASN A 235 -27.83 13.06 -3.48
CA ASN A 235 -28.02 14.25 -2.66
C ASN A 235 -26.82 14.63 -1.78
N ILE A 236 -25.66 14.01 -2.02
CA ILE A 236 -24.40 14.33 -1.34
C ILE A 236 -23.29 14.52 -2.38
N SER A 237 -22.28 15.33 -2.06
CA SER A 237 -21.03 15.33 -2.83
C SER A 237 -20.11 14.21 -2.38
N VAL A 238 -19.29 13.67 -3.28
CA VAL A 238 -18.33 12.60 -2.99
C VAL A 238 -16.97 13.01 -3.52
N ILE A 239 -16.02 13.14 -2.62
CA ILE A 239 -14.63 13.51 -2.91
C ILE A 239 -13.66 12.49 -2.33
N ALA A 240 -12.47 12.46 -2.87
CA ALA A 240 -11.37 11.75 -2.24
C ALA A 240 -10.14 12.65 -2.13
N VAL A 241 -9.39 12.44 -1.05
CA VAL A 241 -8.01 12.91 -0.89
C VAL A 241 -7.21 11.74 -0.32
N CYS A 242 -6.29 11.24 -1.12
CA CYS A 242 -5.56 10.00 -0.84
C CYS A 242 -4.07 10.33 -0.69
N PRO A 243 -3.59 10.52 0.55
CA PRO A 243 -2.17 10.68 0.81
C PRO A 243 -1.40 9.43 0.37
N LYS A 244 -0.34 9.60 -0.43
CA LYS A 244 0.49 8.51 -0.94
C LYS A 244 1.50 8.08 0.12
N GLY A 245 0.95 7.46 1.17
CA GLY A 245 1.69 6.99 2.32
C GLY A 245 0.81 6.60 3.50
N MET A 246 1.35 5.77 4.38
CA MET A 246 0.65 5.40 5.61
C MET A 246 0.50 6.58 6.57
N GLY A 247 -0.52 6.52 7.43
CA GLY A 247 -0.83 7.57 8.40
C GLY A 247 0.34 8.06 9.25
N PRO A 248 1.16 7.18 9.85
CA PRO A 248 2.37 7.60 10.57
C PRO A 248 3.33 8.45 9.74
N SER A 249 3.55 8.14 8.46
CA SER A 249 4.36 8.96 7.56
C SER A 249 3.70 10.31 7.29
N VAL A 250 2.39 10.33 7.08
CA VAL A 250 1.60 11.56 6.86
C VAL A 250 1.75 12.50 8.05
N ARG A 251 1.63 12.00 9.30
CA ARG A 251 1.80 12.83 10.50
C ARG A 251 3.24 13.30 10.69
N ARG A 252 4.20 12.40 10.54
CA ARG A 252 5.61 12.69 10.76
C ARG A 252 6.12 13.80 9.84
N LEU A 253 5.88 13.70 8.55
CA LEU A 253 6.34 14.70 7.59
C LEU A 253 5.56 16.01 7.71
N TYR A 254 4.28 15.98 8.08
CA TYR A 254 3.54 17.18 8.42
C TYR A 254 4.19 17.97 9.59
N VAL A 255 4.63 17.25 10.62
CA VAL A 255 5.32 17.90 11.75
C VAL A 255 6.63 18.53 11.31
N GLN A 256 7.43 17.87 10.46
CA GLN A 256 8.61 18.48 9.84
C GLN A 256 8.29 19.76 9.06
N GLY A 257 7.12 19.84 8.48
CA GLY A 257 6.65 21.02 7.77
C GLY A 257 6.60 22.30 8.62
N LYS A 258 6.73 22.20 9.95
CA LYS A 258 6.91 23.37 10.83
C LYS A 258 8.27 24.07 10.62
N GLU A 259 9.27 23.29 10.27
CA GLU A 259 10.65 23.76 10.03
C GLU A 259 10.97 23.87 8.53
N ILE A 260 10.47 22.90 7.74
CA ILE A 260 10.72 22.82 6.31
C ILE A 260 9.38 22.96 5.58
N ASN A 261 9.04 24.18 5.14
CA ASN A 261 7.78 24.43 4.44
C ASN A 261 7.64 23.53 3.20
N GLY A 262 6.48 22.87 3.07
CA GLY A 262 6.21 21.91 2.03
C GLY A 262 6.70 20.48 2.34
N ALA A 263 7.29 20.20 3.52
CA ALA A 263 7.48 18.82 3.96
C ALA A 263 6.12 18.17 4.22
N GLY A 264 5.92 16.96 3.68
CA GLY A 264 4.65 16.26 3.76
C GLY A 264 4.63 15.04 2.83
N ILE A 265 3.50 14.36 2.80
CA ILE A 265 3.19 13.30 1.85
C ILE A 265 2.31 13.88 0.74
N ASN A 266 2.65 13.63 -0.52
CA ASN A 266 1.81 14.03 -1.66
C ASN A 266 0.45 13.35 -1.60
N SER A 267 -0.57 14.00 -2.16
CA SER A 267 -1.90 13.41 -2.24
C SER A 267 -2.42 13.45 -3.67
N SER A 268 -3.16 12.42 -4.07
CA SER A 268 -4.13 12.54 -5.15
C SER A 268 -5.44 13.08 -4.62
N PHE A 269 -6.24 13.71 -5.48
CA PHE A 269 -7.63 14.03 -5.19
C PHE A 269 -8.54 13.63 -6.34
N ALA A 270 -9.79 13.31 -6.00
CA ALA A 270 -10.83 13.04 -6.97
C ALA A 270 -12.14 13.71 -6.55
N VAL A 271 -12.89 14.18 -7.53
CA VAL A 271 -14.29 14.59 -7.36
C VAL A 271 -15.15 13.60 -8.14
N HIS A 272 -15.81 12.70 -7.42
CA HIS A 272 -16.69 11.70 -8.03
C HIS A 272 -18.07 12.27 -8.29
N GLN A 273 -18.59 13.08 -7.34
CA GLN A 273 -19.89 13.73 -7.42
C GLN A 273 -19.82 15.10 -6.75
N ASP A 274 -20.37 16.13 -7.40
CA ASP A 274 -20.46 17.49 -6.88
C ASP A 274 -21.90 17.99 -7.01
N VAL A 275 -22.57 18.28 -5.90
CA VAL A 275 -23.97 18.71 -5.89
C VAL A 275 -24.14 20.22 -5.80
N ASP A 276 -23.11 20.96 -5.42
CA ASP A 276 -23.20 22.40 -5.17
C ASP A 276 -22.03 23.23 -5.73
N GLY A 277 -21.13 22.60 -6.48
CA GLY A 277 -19.99 23.26 -7.15
C GLY A 277 -18.79 23.57 -6.24
N ARG A 278 -18.76 23.03 -5.00
CA ARG A 278 -17.68 23.29 -4.02
C ARG A 278 -16.66 22.16 -3.89
N ALA A 279 -16.98 20.99 -4.44
CA ALA A 279 -16.27 19.76 -4.13
C ALA A 279 -14.77 19.83 -4.44
N THR A 280 -14.36 20.47 -5.53
CA THR A 280 -12.95 20.62 -5.89
C THR A 280 -12.18 21.45 -4.88
N ASP A 281 -12.68 22.63 -4.51
CA ASP A 281 -12.00 23.50 -3.55
C ASP A 281 -11.94 22.88 -2.16
N VAL A 282 -12.99 22.16 -1.74
CA VAL A 282 -13.00 21.41 -0.47
C VAL A 282 -11.96 20.28 -0.48
N ALA A 283 -11.86 19.51 -1.57
CA ALA A 283 -10.86 18.44 -1.69
C ALA A 283 -9.44 19.01 -1.64
N LEU A 284 -9.17 20.09 -2.38
CA LEU A 284 -7.87 20.75 -2.36
C LEU A 284 -7.56 21.38 -0.99
N GLY A 285 -8.55 22.00 -0.35
CA GLY A 285 -8.43 22.52 1.02
C GLY A 285 -8.10 21.41 2.03
N TRP A 286 -8.76 20.27 1.93
CA TRP A 286 -8.43 19.11 2.76
C TRP A 286 -6.98 18.64 2.52
N SER A 287 -6.55 18.48 1.26
CA SER A 287 -5.18 18.09 0.94
C SER A 287 -4.14 19.08 1.47
N VAL A 288 -4.37 20.39 1.30
CA VAL A 288 -3.51 21.45 1.86
C VAL A 288 -3.46 21.38 3.37
N ALA A 289 -4.62 21.17 4.04
CA ALA A 289 -4.66 21.02 5.50
C ALA A 289 -3.92 19.77 6.01
N LEU A 290 -3.79 18.73 5.18
CA LEU A 290 -2.95 17.55 5.49
C LEU A 290 -1.45 17.86 5.40
N GLY A 291 -1.06 18.97 4.77
CA GLY A 291 0.33 19.35 4.55
C GLY A 291 0.96 18.73 3.31
N SER A 292 0.16 18.31 2.32
CA SER A 292 0.68 17.71 1.09
C SER A 292 1.58 18.70 0.33
N PRO A 293 2.80 18.31 -0.09
CA PRO A 293 3.71 19.16 -0.87
C PRO A 293 3.12 19.58 -2.21
N PHE A 294 2.43 18.65 -2.88
CA PHE A 294 1.58 18.92 -4.02
C PHE A 294 0.43 17.92 -4.09
N THR A 295 -0.62 18.33 -4.78
CA THR A 295 -1.84 17.55 -4.98
C THR A 295 -2.11 17.45 -6.48
N PHE A 296 -2.38 16.23 -6.97
CA PHE A 296 -2.69 15.96 -8.36
C PHE A 296 -4.07 15.32 -8.51
N ALA A 297 -4.72 15.56 -9.64
CA ALA A 297 -6.05 15.03 -9.91
C ALA A 297 -6.00 13.59 -10.42
N THR A 298 -6.97 12.79 -9.98
CA THR A 298 -7.29 11.45 -10.50
C THR A 298 -8.80 11.24 -10.49
N THR A 299 -9.27 10.07 -10.90
CA THR A 299 -10.64 9.63 -10.64
C THR A 299 -10.65 8.65 -9.48
N LEU A 300 -11.77 8.57 -8.77
CA LEU A 300 -11.91 7.63 -7.66
C LEU A 300 -11.75 6.16 -8.12
N GLU A 301 -12.08 5.88 -9.39
CA GLU A 301 -11.89 4.56 -10.00
C GLU A 301 -10.42 4.26 -10.29
N GLN A 302 -9.67 5.20 -10.86
CA GLN A 302 -8.24 5.02 -11.09
C GLN A 302 -7.48 4.90 -9.77
N GLU A 303 -7.83 5.71 -8.79
CA GLU A 303 -7.23 5.69 -7.48
C GLU A 303 -7.31 4.29 -6.83
N TYR A 304 -8.50 3.68 -6.70
CA TYR A 304 -8.55 2.38 -6.05
C TYR A 304 -7.85 1.28 -6.86
N LYS A 305 -7.80 1.43 -8.18
CA LYS A 305 -7.09 0.45 -9.03
C LYS A 305 -5.58 0.54 -8.85
N SER A 306 -5.01 1.73 -8.85
CA SER A 306 -3.57 1.91 -8.69
C SER A 306 -3.11 1.65 -7.25
N ASP A 307 -3.85 2.10 -6.26
CA ASP A 307 -3.50 1.98 -4.84
C ASP A 307 -3.55 0.51 -4.37
N ILE A 308 -4.69 -0.18 -4.58
CA ILE A 308 -4.79 -1.60 -4.25
C ILE A 308 -3.73 -2.42 -4.99
N PHE A 309 -3.51 -2.13 -6.27
CA PHE A 309 -2.46 -2.78 -7.06
C PHE A 309 -1.07 -2.52 -6.49
N GLY A 310 -0.75 -1.28 -6.13
CA GLY A 310 0.52 -0.89 -5.52
C GLY A 310 0.81 -1.63 -4.21
N GLU A 311 -0.20 -1.76 -3.34
CA GLU A 311 -0.09 -2.50 -2.07
C GLU A 311 0.25 -4.00 -2.27
N ARG A 312 -0.23 -4.62 -3.34
CA ARG A 312 0.11 -6.01 -3.70
C ARG A 312 1.46 -6.09 -4.39
N GLY A 313 1.83 -5.03 -5.11
CA GLY A 313 3.09 -4.88 -5.84
C GLY A 313 4.21 -4.31 -4.98
N ILE A 314 4.85 -3.26 -5.53
CA ILE A 314 6.10 -2.68 -5.02
C ILE A 314 5.99 -2.11 -3.59
N LEU A 315 4.79 -1.75 -3.13
CA LEU A 315 4.62 -1.14 -1.82
C LEU A 315 4.81 -2.15 -0.68
N LEU A 316 4.24 -3.35 -0.79
CA LEU A 316 4.28 -4.35 0.28
C LEU A 316 4.44 -5.79 -0.24
N GLY A 317 3.49 -6.28 -1.05
CA GLY A 317 3.41 -7.71 -1.38
C GLY A 317 4.61 -8.21 -2.15
N ALA A 318 4.98 -7.53 -3.22
CA ALA A 318 6.11 -7.94 -4.04
C ALA A 318 7.45 -7.75 -3.33
N VAL A 319 7.64 -6.64 -2.59
CA VAL A 319 8.87 -6.43 -1.79
C VAL A 319 9.06 -7.57 -0.79
N HIS A 320 7.98 -7.97 -0.10
CA HIS A 320 8.02 -9.11 0.82
C HIS A 320 8.45 -10.40 0.11
N GLY A 321 7.84 -10.73 -1.03
CA GLY A 321 8.22 -11.91 -1.82
C GLY A 321 9.66 -11.86 -2.35
N VAL A 322 10.10 -10.69 -2.83
CA VAL A 322 11.47 -10.47 -3.32
C VAL A 322 12.51 -10.74 -2.23
N VAL A 323 12.32 -10.15 -1.04
CA VAL A 323 13.33 -10.31 0.03
C VAL A 323 13.39 -11.74 0.56
N GLU A 324 12.26 -12.45 0.62
CA GLU A 324 12.23 -13.87 1.01
C GLU A 324 12.98 -14.76 0.00
N SER A 325 12.72 -14.59 -1.30
CA SER A 325 13.39 -15.37 -2.35
C SER A 325 14.90 -15.11 -2.41
N LEU A 326 15.31 -13.84 -2.32
CA LEU A 326 16.72 -13.46 -2.38
C LEU A 326 17.48 -13.86 -1.11
N PHE A 327 16.89 -13.69 0.07
CA PHE A 327 17.52 -14.13 1.33
C PHE A 327 17.79 -15.64 1.29
N ARG A 328 16.83 -16.44 0.86
CA ARG A 328 16.98 -17.88 0.70
C ARG A 328 18.09 -18.22 -0.30
N ARG A 329 18.07 -17.61 -1.49
CA ARG A 329 19.11 -17.77 -2.49
C ARG A 329 20.51 -17.50 -1.95
N TYR A 330 20.69 -16.37 -1.26
CA TYR A 330 22.03 -15.99 -0.79
C TYR A 330 22.54 -16.92 0.31
N THR A 331 21.65 -17.35 1.21
CA THR A 331 22.04 -18.30 2.26
C THR A 331 22.33 -19.69 1.71
N GLU A 332 21.57 -20.17 0.72
CA GLU A 332 21.82 -21.44 0.01
C GLU A 332 23.12 -21.43 -0.76
N ASN A 333 23.52 -20.25 -1.29
CA ASN A 333 24.82 -20.05 -1.95
C ASN A 333 25.97 -19.81 -0.97
N GLY A 334 25.77 -20.07 0.32
CA GLY A 334 26.84 -20.04 1.35
C GLY A 334 27.10 -18.68 1.99
N MET A 335 26.28 -17.65 1.70
CA MET A 335 26.36 -16.37 2.40
C MET A 335 25.85 -16.52 3.84
N SER A 336 26.51 -15.87 4.81
CA SER A 336 26.02 -15.83 6.17
C SER A 336 24.65 -15.14 6.24
N GLU A 337 23.78 -15.56 7.18
CA GLU A 337 22.43 -15.01 7.32
C GLU A 337 22.41 -13.50 7.48
N ASP A 338 23.30 -12.96 8.31
CA ASP A 338 23.38 -11.52 8.57
C ASP A 338 23.74 -10.74 7.31
N LEU A 339 24.71 -11.27 6.53
CA LEU A 339 25.09 -10.64 5.27
C LEU A 339 24.00 -10.80 4.21
N ALA A 340 23.35 -11.95 4.13
CA ALA A 340 22.21 -12.16 3.24
C ALA A 340 21.07 -11.19 3.55
N TYR A 341 20.75 -10.95 4.83
CA TYR A 341 19.75 -9.96 5.24
C TYR A 341 20.17 -8.54 4.85
N LYS A 342 21.43 -8.16 5.08
CA LYS A 342 21.96 -6.85 4.68
C LYS A 342 21.90 -6.65 3.16
N ASN A 343 22.30 -7.67 2.39
CA ASN A 343 22.30 -7.60 0.93
C ASN A 343 20.89 -7.69 0.31
N THR A 344 19.86 -8.02 1.07
CA THR A 344 18.46 -8.05 0.63
C THR A 344 17.66 -6.89 1.24
N VAL A 345 17.16 -7.08 2.45
CA VAL A 345 16.24 -6.14 3.09
C VAL A 345 16.86 -4.77 3.31
N GLU A 346 18.07 -4.71 3.91
CA GLU A 346 18.69 -3.42 4.20
C GLU A 346 19.17 -2.72 2.91
N SER A 347 19.63 -3.49 1.91
CA SER A 347 19.96 -2.93 0.60
C SER A 347 18.77 -2.22 -0.05
N ILE A 348 17.61 -2.87 -0.10
CA ILE A 348 16.38 -2.29 -0.68
C ILE A 348 15.88 -1.12 0.17
N THR A 349 15.66 -1.35 1.46
CA THR A 349 14.96 -0.41 2.32
C THR A 349 15.81 0.79 2.75
N GLY A 350 17.13 0.65 2.69
CA GLY A 350 18.11 1.68 3.02
C GLY A 350 18.67 2.38 1.78
N ILE A 351 19.88 1.93 1.32
CA ILE A 351 20.66 2.66 0.33
C ILE A 351 19.97 2.79 -1.03
N ILE A 352 19.30 1.73 -1.52
CA ILE A 352 18.59 1.77 -2.81
C ILE A 352 17.45 2.76 -2.74
N SER A 353 16.58 2.65 -1.72
CA SER A 353 15.45 3.57 -1.54
C SER A 353 15.90 5.01 -1.34
N LYS A 354 16.91 5.25 -0.52
CA LYS A 354 17.48 6.60 -0.33
C LYS A 354 18.02 7.19 -1.63
N THR A 355 18.69 6.37 -2.43
CA THR A 355 19.24 6.80 -3.73
C THR A 355 18.11 7.12 -4.71
N ILE A 356 17.08 6.27 -4.80
CA ILE A 356 15.93 6.52 -5.68
C ILE A 356 15.19 7.79 -5.25
N SER A 357 14.92 7.95 -3.96
CA SER A 357 14.25 9.12 -3.37
C SER A 357 14.93 10.44 -3.72
N THR A 358 16.26 10.46 -3.68
CA THR A 358 17.03 11.72 -3.82
C THR A 358 17.58 11.97 -5.21
N LYS A 359 17.86 10.91 -5.97
CA LYS A 359 18.59 10.98 -7.25
C LYS A 359 17.94 10.17 -8.39
N GLY A 360 16.88 9.43 -8.11
CA GLY A 360 16.18 8.59 -9.08
C GLY A 360 16.82 7.22 -9.32
N MET A 361 16.11 6.36 -10.04
CA MET A 361 16.51 4.96 -10.29
C MET A 361 17.83 4.83 -11.07
N LEU A 362 18.08 5.71 -12.04
CA LEU A 362 19.34 5.68 -12.81
C LEU A 362 20.57 5.88 -11.92
N ALA A 363 20.44 6.65 -10.85
CA ALA A 363 21.55 6.87 -9.93
C ALA A 363 21.96 5.59 -9.19
N VAL A 364 21.03 4.66 -8.96
CA VAL A 364 21.35 3.33 -8.40
C VAL A 364 22.27 2.56 -9.35
N TYR A 365 21.89 2.48 -10.63
CA TYR A 365 22.69 1.81 -11.66
C TYR A 365 24.06 2.48 -11.85
N ASN A 366 24.10 3.81 -11.92
CA ASN A 366 25.32 4.58 -12.15
C ASN A 366 26.31 4.53 -10.97
N ALA A 367 25.84 4.23 -9.76
CA ALA A 367 26.69 4.06 -8.59
C ALA A 367 27.40 2.70 -8.53
N LEU A 368 27.05 1.76 -9.41
CA LEU A 368 27.65 0.44 -9.45
C LEU A 368 28.97 0.44 -10.21
N SER A 369 29.89 -0.45 -9.80
CA SER A 369 31.10 -0.78 -10.60
C SER A 369 30.69 -1.46 -11.92
N GLU A 370 31.61 -1.56 -12.87
CA GLU A 370 31.35 -2.22 -14.15
C GLU A 370 30.91 -3.69 -13.98
N ASP A 371 31.49 -4.42 -13.02
CA ASP A 371 31.05 -5.78 -12.72
C ASP A 371 29.69 -5.78 -12.00
N GLY A 372 29.45 -4.83 -11.10
CA GLY A 372 28.16 -4.64 -10.47
C GLY A 372 27.04 -4.30 -11.48
N LYS A 373 27.35 -3.52 -12.53
CA LYS A 373 26.39 -3.27 -13.62
C LYS A 373 26.04 -4.54 -14.39
N LYS A 374 27.00 -5.42 -14.66
CA LYS A 374 26.72 -6.72 -15.31
C LYS A 374 25.82 -7.60 -14.46
N GLU A 375 26.06 -7.63 -13.14
CA GLU A 375 25.24 -8.37 -12.19
C GLU A 375 23.83 -7.78 -12.09
N PHE A 376 23.71 -6.45 -12.01
CA PHE A 376 22.44 -5.74 -12.06
C PHE A 376 21.65 -6.06 -13.34
N GLU A 377 22.30 -5.97 -14.52
CA GLU A 377 21.67 -6.22 -15.82
C GLU A 377 21.16 -7.66 -15.96
N ALA A 378 21.93 -8.63 -15.44
CA ALA A 378 21.51 -10.03 -15.44
C ALA A 378 20.26 -10.23 -14.55
N ALA A 379 20.28 -9.69 -13.33
CA ALA A 379 19.16 -9.75 -12.40
C ALA A 379 17.93 -9.01 -12.93
N TYR A 380 18.11 -7.79 -13.47
CA TYR A 380 17.07 -6.98 -14.08
C TYR A 380 16.40 -7.70 -15.25
N SER A 381 17.20 -8.19 -16.20
CA SER A 381 16.71 -8.88 -17.39
C SER A 381 15.92 -10.15 -17.06
N ALA A 382 16.41 -10.93 -16.09
CA ALA A 382 15.77 -12.16 -15.67
C ALA A 382 14.47 -11.95 -14.90
N SER A 383 14.37 -10.86 -14.12
CA SER A 383 13.24 -10.62 -13.21
C SER A 383 12.10 -9.83 -13.83
N TYR A 384 12.35 -9.02 -14.86
CA TYR A 384 11.37 -8.07 -15.40
C TYR A 384 10.08 -8.75 -15.88
N TYR A 385 10.17 -9.74 -16.77
CA TYR A 385 8.98 -10.42 -17.28
C TYR A 385 8.27 -11.29 -16.24
N PRO A 386 8.97 -12.09 -15.42
CA PRO A 386 8.31 -12.79 -14.31
C PRO A 386 7.55 -11.86 -13.35
N CYS A 387 8.12 -10.69 -13.01
CA CYS A 387 7.40 -9.68 -12.24
C CYS A 387 6.22 -9.10 -13.00
N MET A 388 6.37 -8.84 -14.31
CA MET A 388 5.31 -8.32 -15.18
C MET A 388 4.10 -9.25 -15.22
N ASP A 389 4.30 -10.56 -15.32
CA ASP A 389 3.22 -11.55 -15.41
C ASP A 389 2.36 -11.52 -14.14
N ILE A 390 2.98 -11.57 -12.96
CA ILE A 390 2.27 -11.51 -11.67
C ILE A 390 1.59 -10.15 -11.46
N LEU A 391 2.27 -9.06 -11.81
CA LEU A 391 1.69 -7.72 -11.70
C LEU A 391 0.50 -7.54 -12.64
N TYR A 392 0.57 -8.09 -13.85
CA TYR A 392 -0.57 -8.03 -14.77
C TYR A 392 -1.78 -8.78 -14.21
N GLU A 393 -1.60 -10.01 -13.72
CA GLU A 393 -2.64 -10.79 -13.04
C GLU A 393 -3.22 -10.02 -11.85
N CYS A 394 -2.36 -9.43 -11.04
CA CYS A 394 -2.76 -8.64 -9.88
C CYS A 394 -3.64 -7.45 -10.26
N TYR A 395 -3.23 -6.69 -11.28
CA TYR A 395 -4.02 -5.54 -11.75
C TYR A 395 -5.40 -5.97 -12.26
N GLU A 396 -5.48 -7.07 -13.03
CA GLU A 396 -6.76 -7.59 -13.53
C GLU A 396 -7.67 -8.07 -12.38
N ASP A 397 -7.11 -8.70 -11.35
CA ASP A 397 -7.87 -9.10 -10.15
C ASP A 397 -8.45 -7.87 -9.41
N VAL A 398 -7.70 -6.78 -9.35
CA VAL A 398 -8.20 -5.51 -8.79
C VAL A 398 -9.28 -4.91 -9.70
N ALA A 399 -9.00 -4.76 -10.98
CA ALA A 399 -9.89 -4.13 -11.94
C ALA A 399 -11.22 -4.88 -12.13
N SER A 400 -11.21 -6.21 -11.99
CA SER A 400 -12.43 -7.04 -12.05
C SER A 400 -13.24 -7.06 -10.75
N GLY A 401 -12.74 -6.45 -9.67
CA GLY A 401 -13.35 -6.48 -8.34
C GLY A 401 -13.08 -7.77 -7.53
N SER A 402 -12.26 -8.70 -8.05
CA SER A 402 -11.91 -9.93 -7.33
C SER A 402 -11.15 -9.65 -6.04
N GLU A 403 -10.18 -8.72 -6.07
CA GLU A 403 -9.46 -8.29 -4.88
C GLU A 403 -10.38 -7.60 -3.86
N ILE A 404 -11.31 -6.76 -4.31
CA ILE A 404 -12.29 -6.11 -3.45
C ILE A 404 -13.15 -7.14 -2.70
N ARG A 405 -13.68 -8.14 -3.41
CA ARG A 405 -14.42 -9.25 -2.77
C ARG A 405 -13.55 -10.03 -1.79
N SER A 406 -12.30 -10.31 -2.13
CA SER A 406 -11.35 -10.99 -1.24
C SER A 406 -11.16 -10.24 0.08
N VAL A 407 -11.02 -8.92 0.03
CA VAL A 407 -10.87 -8.05 1.21
C VAL A 407 -12.12 -8.10 2.09
N VAL A 408 -13.31 -7.98 1.51
CA VAL A 408 -14.59 -8.04 2.26
C VAL A 408 -14.74 -9.37 2.97
N LEU A 409 -14.54 -10.48 2.25
CA LEU A 409 -14.68 -11.83 2.82
C LEU A 409 -13.65 -12.10 3.93
N ALA A 410 -12.39 -11.71 3.70
CA ALA A 410 -11.35 -11.89 4.71
C ALA A 410 -11.58 -11.00 5.93
N GLY A 411 -12.04 -9.76 5.73
CA GLY A 411 -12.43 -8.85 6.83
C GLY A 411 -13.57 -9.41 7.67
N ARG A 412 -14.60 -9.96 7.06
CA ARG A 412 -15.72 -10.61 7.77
C ARG A 412 -15.24 -11.82 8.58
N ARG A 413 -14.37 -12.64 8.02
CA ARG A 413 -13.75 -13.76 8.74
C ARG A 413 -12.85 -13.30 9.88
N PHE A 414 -12.08 -12.22 9.67
CA PHE A 414 -11.24 -11.66 10.72
C PHE A 414 -12.05 -11.21 11.93
N TYR A 415 -13.25 -10.65 11.71
CA TYR A 415 -14.18 -10.27 12.78
C TYR A 415 -15.19 -11.38 13.15
N GLU A 416 -14.95 -12.63 12.72
CA GLU A 416 -15.77 -13.82 13.02
C GLU A 416 -17.26 -13.69 12.63
N LYS A 417 -17.57 -12.83 11.67
CA LYS A 417 -18.96 -12.54 11.27
C LYS A 417 -19.64 -13.66 10.46
N GLU A 418 -18.84 -14.59 9.91
CA GLU A 418 -19.34 -15.63 9.00
C GLU A 418 -19.38 -17.04 9.64
N GLY A 419 -19.15 -17.14 10.95
CA GLY A 419 -19.10 -18.44 11.64
C GLY A 419 -17.93 -19.35 11.19
N LEU A 420 -17.01 -18.83 10.40
CA LEU A 420 -15.79 -19.49 9.98
C LEU A 420 -14.64 -19.15 10.93
N PRO A 421 -13.58 -19.98 11.00
CA PRO A 421 -12.38 -19.61 11.73
C PRO A 421 -11.87 -18.26 11.29
N ALA A 422 -11.41 -17.44 12.26
CA ALA A 422 -10.84 -16.12 11.98
C ALA A 422 -9.76 -16.19 10.90
N PHE A 423 -9.73 -15.22 10.00
CA PHE A 423 -8.66 -15.13 9.02
C PHE A 423 -7.35 -14.83 9.74
N PRO A 424 -6.25 -15.58 9.46
CA PRO A 424 -5.00 -15.41 10.18
C PRO A 424 -4.32 -14.10 9.79
N MET A 425 -4.52 -13.08 10.61
CA MET A 425 -3.86 -11.76 10.48
C MET A 425 -2.74 -11.58 11.51
N GLY A 426 -2.23 -12.68 12.04
CA GLY A 426 -1.11 -12.66 12.97
C GLY A 426 0.15 -12.01 12.37
N LYS A 427 1.09 -11.68 13.23
CA LYS A 427 2.39 -11.15 12.84
C LYS A 427 3.10 -12.12 11.90
N ILE A 428 3.86 -11.58 10.95
CA ILE A 428 4.65 -12.35 9.98
C ILE A 428 6.14 -12.38 10.33
N ASP A 429 6.47 -12.27 11.61
CA ASP A 429 7.82 -12.16 12.15
C ASP A 429 8.39 -13.48 12.71
N GLU A 430 7.75 -14.60 12.39
CA GLU A 430 8.15 -15.92 12.89
C GLU A 430 9.15 -16.67 11.99
N THR A 431 9.35 -16.21 10.76
CA THR A 431 10.26 -16.87 9.82
C THR A 431 11.72 -16.62 10.18
N ARG A 432 12.60 -17.49 9.68
CA ARG A 432 14.07 -17.37 9.87
C ARG A 432 14.59 -16.00 9.49
N MET A 433 14.19 -15.46 8.34
CA MET A 433 14.65 -14.16 7.85
C MET A 433 14.27 -13.02 8.81
N TRP A 434 13.06 -13.02 9.35
CA TRP A 434 12.62 -11.97 10.27
C TRP A 434 13.38 -12.00 11.61
N LYS A 435 13.69 -13.18 12.12
CA LYS A 435 14.53 -13.35 13.34
C LYS A 435 15.94 -12.84 13.11
N VAL A 436 16.53 -13.13 11.95
CA VAL A 436 17.82 -12.54 11.54
C VAL A 436 17.71 -11.03 11.46
N GLY A 437 16.64 -10.51 10.88
CA GLY A 437 16.41 -9.07 10.76
C GLY A 437 16.35 -8.34 12.10
N GLN A 438 15.76 -8.93 13.13
CA GLN A 438 15.77 -8.35 14.47
C GLN A 438 17.20 -8.19 15.01
N ARG A 439 18.01 -9.24 14.87
CA ARG A 439 19.43 -9.24 15.28
C ARG A 439 20.25 -8.21 14.52
N VAL A 440 20.11 -8.18 13.20
CA VAL A 440 20.87 -7.27 12.34
C VAL A 440 20.51 -5.80 12.63
N ARG A 441 19.22 -5.48 12.77
CA ARG A 441 18.80 -4.13 13.12
C ARG A 441 19.28 -3.69 14.51
N ALA A 442 19.24 -4.59 15.50
CA ALA A 442 19.72 -4.29 16.84
C ALA A 442 21.22 -3.96 16.88
N ALA A 443 22.00 -4.58 15.98
CA ALA A 443 23.46 -4.36 15.89
C ALA A 443 23.84 -3.24 14.90
N ARG A 444 22.88 -2.67 14.17
CA ARG A 444 23.16 -1.70 13.11
C ARG A 444 23.54 -0.33 13.69
N PRO A 445 24.67 0.26 13.26
CA PRO A 445 25.03 1.62 13.63
C PRO A 445 23.96 2.65 13.19
N ALA A 446 23.81 3.72 13.95
CA ALA A 446 22.90 4.81 13.57
C ALA A 446 23.33 5.41 12.22
N GLY A 447 22.36 5.59 11.31
CA GLY A 447 22.59 6.14 9.97
C GLY A 447 23.13 5.13 8.94
N ASP A 448 23.40 3.88 9.32
CA ASP A 448 23.79 2.84 8.35
C ASP A 448 22.60 2.47 7.46
N LEU A 449 22.78 2.64 6.14
CA LEU A 449 21.78 2.36 5.11
C LEU A 449 21.92 0.97 4.49
N GLY A 450 22.87 0.17 4.97
CA GLY A 450 23.22 -1.11 4.38
C GLY A 450 23.99 -0.99 3.05
N PRO A 451 24.42 -2.11 2.47
CA PRO A 451 25.22 -2.13 1.25
C PRO A 451 24.36 -1.96 0.00
N LEU A 452 24.90 -1.28 -1.01
CA LEU A 452 24.32 -1.31 -2.36
C LEU A 452 24.70 -2.65 -3.03
N TYR A 453 23.79 -3.62 -2.99
CA TYR A 453 24.03 -4.94 -3.55
C TYR A 453 23.47 -5.04 -4.99
N PRO A 454 24.34 -5.24 -6.01
CA PRO A 454 23.97 -5.07 -7.42
C PRO A 454 22.83 -6.00 -7.87
N PHE A 455 22.88 -7.28 -7.50
CA PHE A 455 21.85 -8.26 -7.87
C PHE A 455 20.48 -7.88 -7.29
N THR A 456 20.42 -7.56 -6.00
CA THR A 456 19.20 -7.11 -5.33
C THR A 456 18.65 -5.84 -5.96
N ALA A 457 19.52 -4.88 -6.29
CA ALA A 457 19.14 -3.65 -6.98
C ALA A 457 18.52 -3.94 -8.35
N GLY A 458 19.09 -4.87 -9.12
CA GLY A 458 18.55 -5.30 -10.41
C GLY A 458 17.14 -5.88 -10.31
N VAL A 459 16.89 -6.78 -9.35
CA VAL A 459 15.56 -7.36 -9.12
C VAL A 459 14.55 -6.30 -8.70
N PHE A 460 14.91 -5.44 -7.73
CA PHE A 460 14.01 -4.42 -7.20
C PHE A 460 13.65 -3.36 -8.25
N VAL A 461 14.62 -2.89 -9.02
CA VAL A 461 14.37 -1.93 -10.11
C VAL A 461 13.57 -2.58 -11.25
N ALA A 462 13.79 -3.86 -11.57
CA ALA A 462 12.97 -4.59 -12.53
C ALA A 462 11.50 -4.66 -12.11
N LEU A 463 11.24 -4.96 -10.84
CA LEU A 463 9.90 -4.94 -10.26
C LEU A 463 9.24 -3.56 -10.37
N MET A 464 9.97 -2.50 -10.00
CA MET A 464 9.46 -1.11 -10.06
C MET A 464 9.13 -0.71 -11.49
N MET A 465 10.01 -0.99 -12.44
CA MET A 465 9.78 -0.68 -13.86
C MET A 465 8.64 -1.50 -14.46
N ALA A 466 8.48 -2.76 -14.06
CA ALA A 466 7.35 -3.60 -14.49
C ALA A 466 6.02 -3.03 -13.97
N GLN A 467 5.96 -2.58 -12.73
CA GLN A 467 4.76 -1.93 -12.17
C GLN A 467 4.43 -0.62 -12.89
N ILE A 468 5.43 0.23 -13.12
CA ILE A 468 5.29 1.48 -13.90
C ILE A 468 4.71 1.18 -15.30
N GLU A 469 5.22 0.16 -15.97
CA GLU A 469 4.75 -0.21 -17.30
C GLU A 469 3.30 -0.73 -17.33
N ILE A 470 2.88 -1.49 -16.32
CA ILE A 470 1.47 -1.91 -16.18
C ILE A 470 0.57 -0.68 -16.03
N LEU A 471 0.86 0.21 -15.10
CA LEU A 471 0.04 1.41 -14.89
C LEU A 471 0.01 2.31 -16.14
N ARG A 472 1.14 2.45 -16.83
CA ARG A 472 1.23 3.17 -18.10
C ARG A 472 0.31 2.56 -19.19
N LYS A 473 0.34 1.24 -19.35
CA LYS A 473 -0.53 0.52 -20.30
C LYS A 473 -2.01 0.59 -19.92
N LYS A 474 -2.31 0.69 -18.66
CA LYS A 474 -3.68 0.86 -18.14
C LYS A 474 -4.17 2.31 -18.25
N GLY A 475 -3.30 3.26 -18.57
CA GLY A 475 -3.64 4.64 -18.87
C GLY A 475 -3.69 5.55 -17.65
N HIS A 476 -3.04 5.19 -16.55
CA HIS A 476 -2.88 6.07 -15.38
C HIS A 476 -2.02 7.29 -15.73
N SER A 477 -2.25 8.42 -15.05
CA SER A 477 -1.44 9.64 -15.21
C SER A 477 -0.02 9.41 -14.68
N TYR A 478 0.95 10.18 -15.19
CA TYR A 478 2.33 10.05 -14.69
C TYR A 478 2.48 10.50 -13.24
N SER A 479 1.71 11.49 -12.79
CA SER A 479 1.67 11.85 -11.37
C SER A 479 1.25 10.66 -10.50
N GLU A 480 0.22 9.93 -10.92
CA GLU A 480 -0.26 8.74 -10.20
C GLU A 480 0.78 7.61 -10.25
N ILE A 481 1.30 7.28 -11.45
CA ILE A 481 2.32 6.23 -11.63
C ILE A 481 3.53 6.47 -10.74
N ILE A 482 4.07 7.71 -10.73
CA ILE A 482 5.28 8.03 -9.96
C ILE A 482 5.01 8.01 -8.46
N ASN A 483 3.86 8.53 -8.03
CA ASN A 483 3.53 8.55 -6.61
C ASN A 483 3.26 7.14 -6.08
N GLU A 484 2.46 6.32 -6.78
CA GLU A 484 2.09 4.96 -6.36
C GLU A 484 3.25 3.94 -6.48
N SER A 485 4.12 4.10 -7.47
CA SER A 485 5.15 3.08 -7.74
C SER A 485 6.52 3.45 -7.19
N VAL A 486 6.82 4.73 -7.05
CA VAL A 486 8.17 5.19 -6.67
C VAL A 486 8.13 5.92 -5.34
N ILE A 487 7.48 7.10 -5.27
CA ILE A 487 7.58 8.01 -4.13
C ILE A 487 7.03 7.35 -2.85
N GLU A 488 5.86 6.74 -2.91
CA GLU A 488 5.28 6.08 -1.75
C GLU A 488 6.15 4.94 -1.24
N SER A 489 6.70 4.12 -2.14
CA SER A 489 7.62 3.05 -1.77
C SER A 489 8.84 3.57 -1.01
N VAL A 490 9.57 4.55 -1.60
CA VAL A 490 10.88 4.95 -1.08
C VAL A 490 10.84 6.01 0.01
N ASP A 491 9.75 6.80 0.12
CA ASP A 491 9.64 7.90 1.08
C ASP A 491 8.68 7.64 2.24
N SER A 492 7.68 6.76 2.03
CA SER A 492 6.69 6.46 3.05
C SER A 492 6.91 5.10 3.71
N LEU A 493 7.13 4.04 2.93
CA LEU A 493 7.09 2.66 3.42
C LEU A 493 8.47 2.11 3.75
N ASN A 494 9.42 2.19 2.80
CA ASN A 494 10.75 1.61 2.99
C ASN A 494 11.55 2.19 4.16
N PRO A 495 11.46 3.47 4.51
CA PRO A 495 12.10 3.99 5.73
C PRO A 495 11.63 3.29 7.01
N PHE A 496 10.33 2.96 7.12
CA PHE A 496 9.82 2.18 8.25
C PHE A 496 10.23 0.71 8.18
N MET A 497 10.28 0.12 6.97
CA MET A 497 10.82 -1.23 6.80
C MET A 497 12.29 -1.30 7.21
N HIS A 498 13.07 -0.27 6.90
CA HIS A 498 14.46 -0.17 7.32
C HIS A 498 14.59 -0.07 8.84
N ALA A 499 13.81 0.81 9.46
CA ALA A 499 13.86 1.05 10.90
C ALA A 499 13.31 -0.11 11.73
N ARG A 500 12.22 -0.74 11.31
CA ARG A 500 11.43 -1.69 12.12
C ARG A 500 11.27 -3.08 11.50
N GLY A 501 11.60 -3.24 10.22
CA GLY A 501 11.42 -4.49 9.46
C GLY A 501 10.19 -4.47 8.55
N VAL A 502 10.23 -5.30 7.51
CA VAL A 502 9.13 -5.42 6.54
C VAL A 502 7.86 -5.95 7.22
N SER A 503 7.99 -6.93 8.12
CA SER A 503 6.87 -7.46 8.90
C SER A 503 6.15 -6.39 9.70
N PHE A 504 6.90 -5.52 10.38
CA PHE A 504 6.34 -4.39 11.12
C PHE A 504 5.54 -3.46 10.19
N MET A 505 6.11 -3.13 9.03
CA MET A 505 5.45 -2.25 8.06
C MET A 505 4.13 -2.85 7.55
N VAL A 506 4.16 -4.12 7.13
CA VAL A 506 2.95 -4.83 6.67
C VAL A 506 1.87 -4.82 7.75
N ASP A 507 2.22 -5.14 8.99
CA ASP A 507 1.26 -5.21 10.09
C ASP A 507 0.75 -3.85 10.57
N ASN A 508 1.46 -2.75 10.26
CA ASN A 508 1.06 -1.39 10.59
C ASN A 508 0.18 -0.71 9.51
N CYS A 509 0.09 -1.30 8.33
CA CYS A 509 -0.77 -0.82 7.25
C CYS A 509 -2.26 -1.11 7.49
N SER A 510 -3.10 -0.73 6.52
CA SER A 510 -4.52 -1.03 6.50
C SER A 510 -4.77 -2.55 6.52
N THR A 511 -5.97 -2.97 6.91
CA THR A 511 -6.34 -4.40 6.84
C THR A 511 -6.28 -4.90 5.40
N THR A 512 -6.66 -4.09 4.43
CA THR A 512 -6.62 -4.38 3.00
C THR A 512 -5.20 -4.63 2.52
N ALA A 513 -4.26 -3.77 2.87
CA ALA A 513 -2.84 -3.93 2.55
C ALA A 513 -2.21 -5.17 3.21
N ARG A 514 -2.54 -5.42 4.48
CA ARG A 514 -2.09 -6.62 5.22
C ARG A 514 -2.56 -7.92 4.55
N LEU A 515 -3.81 -7.97 4.11
CA LEU A 515 -4.37 -9.10 3.38
C LEU A 515 -3.71 -9.28 2.02
N GLY A 516 -3.56 -8.18 1.28
CA GLY A 516 -2.93 -8.17 -0.04
C GLY A 516 -1.50 -8.67 0.01
N SER A 517 -0.69 -8.20 0.95
CA SER A 517 0.69 -8.66 1.12
C SER A 517 0.76 -10.17 1.39
N ARG A 518 -0.08 -10.70 2.29
CA ARG A 518 -0.12 -12.13 2.60
C ARG A 518 -0.57 -13.01 1.43
N LYS A 519 -1.46 -12.49 0.59
CA LYS A 519 -1.94 -13.20 -0.61
C LYS A 519 -0.90 -13.23 -1.72
N TRP A 520 -0.23 -12.10 -1.96
CA TRP A 520 0.59 -11.91 -3.15
C TRP A 520 2.08 -12.13 -2.94
N ALA A 521 2.63 -11.91 -1.74
CA ALA A 521 4.05 -12.16 -1.48
C ALA A 521 4.51 -13.58 -1.83
N PRO A 522 3.77 -14.66 -1.49
CA PRO A 522 4.16 -16.02 -1.89
C PRO A 522 4.17 -16.23 -3.41
N ARG A 523 3.35 -15.50 -4.17
CA ARG A 523 3.33 -15.59 -5.64
C ARG A 523 4.56 -14.95 -6.25
N PHE A 524 4.99 -13.78 -5.74
CA PHE A 524 6.25 -13.15 -6.16
C PHE A 524 7.46 -14.00 -5.77
N ASP A 525 7.49 -14.53 -4.55
CA ASP A 525 8.54 -15.45 -4.12
C ASP A 525 8.63 -16.66 -5.06
N TYR A 526 7.51 -17.31 -5.35
CA TYR A 526 7.47 -18.48 -6.21
C TYR A 526 7.94 -18.16 -7.63
N ILE A 527 7.41 -17.11 -8.28
CA ILE A 527 7.76 -16.81 -9.67
C ILE A 527 9.23 -16.41 -9.82
N LEU A 528 9.75 -15.62 -8.87
CA LEU A 528 11.16 -15.29 -8.87
C LEU A 528 12.04 -16.52 -8.71
N THR A 529 11.74 -17.37 -7.73
CA THR A 529 12.50 -18.61 -7.47
C THR A 529 12.44 -19.57 -8.64
N GLN A 530 11.27 -19.77 -9.26
CA GLN A 530 11.08 -20.76 -10.31
C GLN A 530 11.46 -20.30 -11.72
N GLN A 531 11.53 -18.99 -11.96
CA GLN A 531 11.80 -18.46 -13.30
C GLN A 531 13.02 -17.52 -13.31
N ALA A 532 13.00 -16.42 -12.57
CA ALA A 532 14.04 -15.42 -12.66
C ALA A 532 15.41 -15.93 -12.18
N LEU A 533 15.43 -16.54 -10.99
CA LEU A 533 16.69 -17.04 -10.41
C LEU A 533 17.24 -18.24 -11.22
N VAL A 534 16.36 -19.11 -11.69
CA VAL A 534 16.74 -20.24 -12.58
C VAL A 534 17.32 -19.73 -13.91
N ALA A 535 16.75 -18.66 -14.49
CA ALA A 535 17.30 -18.07 -15.71
C ALA A 535 18.73 -17.54 -15.51
N VAL A 536 19.00 -16.92 -14.35
CA VAL A 536 20.35 -16.45 -14.00
C VAL A 536 21.29 -17.65 -13.82
N ASP A 537 20.89 -18.69 -13.10
CA ASP A 537 21.72 -19.88 -12.84
C ASP A 537 22.07 -20.64 -14.11
N ASN A 538 21.17 -20.62 -15.09
CA ASN A 538 21.37 -21.20 -16.42
C ASN A 538 22.14 -20.24 -17.37
N ALA A 539 22.67 -19.13 -16.89
CA ALA A 539 23.36 -18.13 -17.68
C ALA A 539 22.57 -17.68 -18.92
N THR A 540 21.24 -17.53 -18.77
CA THR A 540 20.37 -17.04 -19.85
C THR A 540 20.87 -15.69 -20.35
N PRO A 541 20.99 -15.48 -21.68
CA PRO A 541 21.49 -14.23 -22.23
C PRO A 541 20.70 -13.02 -21.76
N ILE A 542 21.42 -11.96 -21.37
CA ILE A 542 20.81 -10.68 -20.97
C ILE A 542 20.06 -10.08 -22.15
N ASN A 543 18.81 -9.70 -21.94
CA ASN A 543 18.03 -8.95 -22.92
C ASN A 543 18.54 -7.50 -22.98
N ARG A 544 19.42 -7.23 -23.93
CA ARG A 544 20.08 -5.91 -24.11
C ARG A 544 19.11 -4.80 -24.50
N ASP A 545 18.03 -5.13 -25.20
CA ASP A 545 17.02 -4.14 -25.55
C ASP A 545 16.22 -3.72 -24.33
N LEU A 546 15.91 -4.66 -23.44
CA LEU A 546 15.22 -4.35 -22.19
C LEU A 546 16.06 -3.43 -21.28
N VAL A 547 17.37 -3.71 -21.17
CA VAL A 547 18.29 -2.86 -20.41
C VAL A 547 18.40 -1.47 -21.05
N ARG A 548 18.53 -1.41 -22.37
CA ARG A 548 18.57 -0.13 -23.10
C ARG A 548 17.30 0.69 -22.90
N ASN A 549 16.12 0.04 -22.95
CA ASN A 549 14.84 0.68 -22.71
C ASN A 549 14.75 1.25 -21.30
N PHE A 550 15.21 0.51 -20.30
CA PHE A 550 15.32 1.02 -18.92
C PHE A 550 16.18 2.28 -18.86
N LEU A 551 17.39 2.23 -19.41
CA LEU A 551 18.35 3.34 -19.32
C LEU A 551 17.86 4.62 -20.01
N SER A 552 17.00 4.52 -21.02
CA SER A 552 16.47 5.64 -21.80
C SER A 552 15.01 5.97 -21.53
N ASP A 553 14.37 5.35 -20.52
CA ASP A 553 12.94 5.54 -20.26
C ASP A 553 12.67 6.99 -19.80
N PRO A 554 11.68 7.67 -20.40
CA PRO A 554 11.33 9.04 -20.03
C PRO A 554 10.80 9.19 -18.60
N ILE A 555 10.46 8.09 -17.92
CA ILE A 555 10.06 8.10 -16.51
C ILE A 555 11.13 8.70 -15.61
N HIS A 556 12.41 8.54 -15.95
CA HIS A 556 13.49 9.08 -15.14
C HIS A 556 13.45 10.61 -15.07
N ALA A 557 13.17 11.28 -16.19
CA ALA A 557 12.99 12.73 -16.20
C ALA A 557 11.74 13.15 -15.41
N ALA A 558 10.65 12.41 -15.53
CA ALA A 558 9.41 12.68 -14.81
C ALA A 558 9.58 12.54 -13.29
N ILE A 559 10.32 11.53 -12.82
CA ILE A 559 10.67 11.37 -11.40
C ILE A 559 11.47 12.59 -10.89
N GLN A 560 12.41 13.10 -11.69
CA GLN A 560 13.17 14.31 -11.32
C GLN A 560 12.27 15.55 -11.19
N VAL A 561 11.30 15.72 -12.08
CA VAL A 561 10.31 16.80 -11.97
C VAL A 561 9.54 16.67 -10.66
N CYS A 562 8.99 15.50 -10.35
CA CYS A 562 8.26 15.27 -9.08
C CYS A 562 9.15 15.48 -7.85
N ALA A 563 10.43 15.12 -7.91
CA ALA A 563 11.37 15.36 -6.81
C ALA A 563 11.61 16.86 -6.56
N GLN A 564 11.58 17.71 -7.61
CA GLN A 564 11.73 19.17 -7.49
C GLN A 564 10.47 19.87 -6.95
N LEU A 565 9.31 19.20 -7.00
CA LEU A 565 8.05 19.76 -6.51
C LEU A 565 7.95 19.79 -4.98
N ARG A 566 8.84 19.15 -4.28
CA ARG A 566 8.86 19.04 -2.82
C ARG A 566 10.26 19.30 -2.26
N PRO A 567 10.39 19.78 -1.02
CA PRO A 567 11.69 19.94 -0.39
C PRO A 567 12.31 18.56 -0.08
N THR A 568 13.64 18.54 0.05
CA THR A 568 14.32 17.38 0.62
C THR A 568 13.94 17.27 2.10
N VAL A 569 13.39 16.11 2.49
CA VAL A 569 12.94 15.82 3.85
C VAL A 569 13.75 14.70 4.48
N ASP A 570 13.83 14.70 5.80
CA ASP A 570 14.36 13.57 6.54
C ASP A 570 13.31 12.47 6.64
N ILE A 571 13.51 11.38 5.87
CA ILE A 571 12.64 10.22 5.85
C ILE A 571 13.05 9.14 6.85
N SER A 572 14.12 9.35 7.65
CA SER A 572 14.49 8.42 8.71
C SER A 572 13.39 8.32 9.77
N VAL A 573 13.20 7.16 10.35
CA VAL A 573 12.20 6.91 11.40
C VAL A 573 12.91 6.90 12.75
N PRO A 574 12.57 7.80 13.68
CA PRO A 574 13.16 7.79 15.01
C PRO A 574 12.72 6.53 15.79
N PRO A 575 13.56 6.04 16.72
CA PRO A 575 13.26 4.84 17.51
C PRO A 575 11.99 4.95 18.36
N ASP A 576 11.69 6.16 18.83
CA ASP A 576 10.61 6.52 19.74
C ASP A 576 9.39 7.13 19.04
N ALA A 577 9.18 6.84 17.74
CA ALA A 577 8.05 7.34 16.97
C ALA A 577 6.72 7.05 17.67
N ASP A 578 6.13 8.05 18.30
CA ASP A 578 4.94 7.96 19.17
C ASP A 578 3.62 7.85 18.40
N PHE A 579 3.62 8.20 17.11
CA PHE A 579 2.47 8.11 16.21
C PHE A 579 2.23 6.72 15.61
N VAL A 580 3.06 5.73 15.96
CA VAL A 580 2.85 4.34 15.62
C VAL A 580 1.80 3.75 16.56
N ARG A 581 0.92 2.89 16.06
CA ARG A 581 -0.12 2.24 16.87
C ARG A 581 0.48 1.60 18.14
N PRO A 582 -0.14 1.81 19.31
CA PRO A 582 0.41 1.32 20.58
C PRO A 582 0.73 -0.17 20.58
N GLU A 583 -0.15 -0.98 20.00
CA GLU A 583 0.02 -2.44 19.92
C GLU A 583 1.18 -2.89 19.01
N LEU A 584 1.66 -1.98 18.14
CA LEU A 584 2.78 -2.22 17.23
C LEU A 584 4.06 -1.53 17.68
N ARG A 585 4.01 -0.72 18.73
CA ARG A 585 5.21 -0.20 19.38
C ARG A 585 5.97 -1.37 19.96
N GLN A 586 7.27 -1.43 19.71
CA GLN A 586 8.08 -2.39 20.44
C GLN A 586 8.01 -2.01 21.91
N THR A 587 7.37 -2.84 22.73
CA THR A 587 7.57 -2.79 24.17
C THR A 587 9.06 -3.01 24.38
N GLY A 588 9.76 -1.96 24.80
CA GLY A 588 11.20 -2.04 25.05
C GLY A 588 11.46 -3.18 26.03
N ASN A 589 12.25 -4.13 25.61
CA ASN A 589 13.00 -5.06 26.44
C ASN A 589 14.45 -4.64 26.37
#